data_be124b80e82927c3dff53cf5d822e181
#
_entry.id   be124b80e82927c3dff53cf5d822e181
#
_cell.length_a   1.000
_cell.length_b   1.000
_cell.length_c   1.000
_cell.angle_alpha   90.00
_cell.angle_beta   90.00
_cell.angle_gamma   90.00
#
_symmetry.space_group_name_H-M   'P 1'
#
loop_
_entity.id
_entity.type
_entity.pdbx_description
1 polymer ?
#
loop_
_entity_poly.entity_id
_entity_poly.type
_entity_poly.pdbx_seq_one_letter_code
_entity_poly.pdbx_strand_id
1 'polypeptide(L)'
;MIEIKNLSKSFGDLLVWQDVSFTIEDGDTVAIIGRSGCGKSVLLKHINALLYPDTGTVSIDGNNIHDMDYVSQRILRQKFGILFQGSALFDSINTFENIAFPLRYFTNYSEEEIEEMVMNALKQVNLENVHDKETSELSGGMRKRVGLARAIILEPEYIMYDEPTSGLDPQTSDEINELIIRMADELEITSVVVTHDMHSVLEVADKVAFLDQQKLSWFGSVEDMRKSEHKELETFIRASEYQI
;
A
#
# COMPACT_ATOMS: atom_id res chain seq x y z
N MET A 1 -12.30 -5.91 6.63
CA MET A 1 -11.73 -5.24 7.84
C MET A 1 -10.42 -5.88 8.24
N ILE A 2 -9.37 -5.08 8.53
CA ILE A 2 -8.07 -5.55 9.02
C ILE A 2 -7.89 -5.11 10.48
N GLU A 3 -7.71 -6.06 11.39
CA GLU A 3 -7.50 -5.80 12.81
C GLU A 3 -6.07 -6.20 13.22
N ILE A 4 -5.34 -5.27 13.81
CA ILE A 4 -3.99 -5.46 14.35
C ILE A 4 -4.08 -5.36 15.87
N LYS A 5 -3.67 -6.42 16.59
CA LYS A 5 -3.74 -6.49 18.05
C LYS A 5 -2.42 -6.85 18.69
N ASN A 6 -1.92 -5.97 19.56
CA ASN A 6 -0.73 -6.16 20.40
C ASN A 6 0.49 -6.65 19.63
N LEU A 7 0.62 -6.20 18.37
CA LEU A 7 1.62 -6.66 17.43
C LEU A 7 3.01 -6.16 17.82
N SER A 8 3.95 -7.09 17.99
CA SER A 8 5.35 -6.75 18.30
C SER A 8 6.30 -7.48 17.37
N LYS A 9 7.41 -6.82 17.01
CA LYS A 9 8.44 -7.38 16.13
C LYS A 9 9.84 -6.89 16.45
N SER A 10 10.77 -7.87 16.49
CA SER A 10 12.21 -7.62 16.57
C SER A 10 12.96 -8.42 15.49
N PHE A 11 14.14 -7.97 15.12
CA PHE A 11 15.10 -8.71 14.31
C PHE A 11 16.42 -8.79 15.08
N GLY A 12 16.69 -9.96 15.67
CA GLY A 12 17.77 -10.11 16.65
C GLY A 12 17.56 -9.14 17.83
N ASP A 13 18.55 -8.32 18.12
CA ASP A 13 18.50 -7.32 19.21
C ASP A 13 17.79 -6.02 18.80
N LEU A 14 17.42 -5.87 17.54
CA LEU A 14 16.73 -4.66 17.03
C LEU A 14 15.23 -4.78 17.23
N LEU A 15 14.69 -4.07 18.22
CA LEU A 15 13.24 -3.90 18.38
C LEU A 15 12.73 -2.94 17.30
N VAL A 16 11.78 -3.40 16.48
CA VAL A 16 11.14 -2.56 15.45
C VAL A 16 9.98 -1.79 16.07
N TRP A 17 9.04 -2.50 16.70
CA TRP A 17 7.94 -1.92 17.47
C TRP A 17 7.34 -2.95 18.42
N GLN A 18 6.66 -2.43 19.43
CA GLN A 18 6.04 -3.19 20.49
C GLN A 18 4.59 -2.74 20.71
N ASP A 19 3.69 -3.73 20.86
CA ASP A 19 2.31 -3.54 21.27
C ASP A 19 1.49 -2.59 20.37
N VAL A 20 1.67 -2.72 19.05
CA VAL A 20 0.92 -1.94 18.04
C VAL A 20 -0.48 -2.51 17.89
N SER A 21 -1.50 -1.67 18.07
CA SER A 21 -2.91 -2.08 17.95
C SER A 21 -3.73 -0.98 17.28
N PHE A 22 -4.41 -1.29 16.17
CA PHE A 22 -5.39 -0.44 15.49
C PHE A 22 -6.21 -1.26 14.49
N THR A 23 -7.29 -0.68 13.99
CA THR A 23 -8.19 -1.32 13.03
C THR A 23 -8.30 -0.48 11.77
N ILE A 24 -8.31 -1.13 10.62
CA ILE A 24 -8.60 -0.56 9.31
C ILE A 24 -9.97 -1.10 8.91
N GLU A 25 -10.96 -0.22 8.86
CA GLU A 25 -12.32 -0.59 8.47
C GLU A 25 -12.39 -0.81 6.94
N ASP A 26 -13.40 -1.55 6.49
CA ASP A 26 -13.62 -1.75 5.06
C ASP A 26 -13.92 -0.42 4.38
N GLY A 27 -13.26 -0.18 3.24
CA GLY A 27 -13.36 1.05 2.47
C GLY A 27 -12.51 2.22 2.98
N ASP A 28 -11.90 2.13 4.18
CA ASP A 28 -11.00 3.18 4.67
C ASP A 28 -9.67 3.19 3.89
N THR A 29 -9.16 4.40 3.66
CA THR A 29 -7.75 4.63 3.33
C THR A 29 -6.98 5.04 4.57
N VAL A 30 -6.10 4.17 5.09
CA VAL A 30 -5.31 4.45 6.29
C VAL A 30 -3.86 4.75 5.92
N ALA A 31 -3.40 5.96 6.24
CA ALA A 31 -2.00 6.32 6.10
C ALA A 31 -1.18 5.88 7.33
N ILE A 32 -0.11 5.13 7.11
CA ILE A 32 0.88 4.79 8.14
C ILE A 32 2.07 5.74 7.97
N ILE A 33 2.25 6.65 8.92
CA ILE A 33 3.29 7.66 8.89
C ILE A 33 4.31 7.45 10.01
N GLY A 34 5.49 8.05 9.86
CA GLY A 34 6.57 7.99 10.86
C GLY A 34 7.94 8.15 10.21
N ARG A 35 8.96 8.30 11.02
CA ARG A 35 10.34 8.53 10.55
C ARG A 35 10.85 7.37 9.69
N SER A 36 11.82 7.66 8.82
CA SER A 36 12.50 6.61 8.07
C SER A 36 13.08 5.56 9.03
N GLY A 37 12.87 4.28 8.69
CA GLY A 37 13.35 3.16 9.50
C GLY A 37 12.49 2.80 10.72
N CYS A 38 11.33 3.45 10.98
CA CYS A 38 10.47 3.11 12.12
C CYS A 38 9.63 1.83 11.92
N GLY A 39 9.80 1.10 10.81
CA GLY A 39 9.16 -0.20 10.58
C GLY A 39 7.86 -0.17 9.77
N LYS A 40 7.52 0.92 9.08
CA LYS A 40 6.29 1.02 8.25
C LYS A 40 6.15 -0.11 7.23
N SER A 41 7.16 -0.32 6.39
CA SER A 41 7.15 -1.42 5.40
C SER A 41 7.22 -2.81 6.06
N VAL A 42 7.75 -2.92 7.29
CA VAL A 42 7.69 -4.15 8.09
C VAL A 42 6.24 -4.45 8.49
N LEU A 43 5.46 -3.41 8.86
CA LEU A 43 4.05 -3.56 9.20
C LEU A 43 3.22 -4.03 8.00
N LEU A 44 3.43 -3.47 6.79
CA LEU A 44 2.79 -3.95 5.57
C LEU A 44 3.04 -5.45 5.33
N LYS A 45 4.28 -5.92 5.58
CA LYS A 45 4.63 -7.34 5.42
C LYS A 45 3.95 -8.25 6.45
N HIS A 46 3.53 -7.73 7.61
CA HIS A 46 2.72 -8.50 8.55
C HIS A 46 1.26 -8.54 8.10
N ILE A 47 0.71 -7.44 7.60
CA ILE A 47 -0.68 -7.35 7.13
C ILE A 47 -0.95 -8.31 5.96
N ASN A 48 0.01 -8.55 5.09
CA ASN A 48 -0.13 -9.49 3.96
C ASN A 48 0.45 -10.90 4.23
N ALA A 49 0.74 -11.23 5.50
CA ALA A 49 1.29 -12.52 5.93
C ALA A 49 2.64 -12.90 5.27
N LEU A 50 3.46 -11.92 4.87
CA LEU A 50 4.84 -12.16 4.41
C LEU A 50 5.84 -12.24 5.57
N LEU A 51 5.51 -11.66 6.73
CA LEU A 51 6.29 -11.77 7.97
C LEU A 51 5.40 -12.20 9.12
N TYR A 52 5.96 -13.00 10.03
CA TYR A 52 5.30 -13.42 11.26
C TYR A 52 5.70 -12.49 12.40
N PRO A 53 4.74 -12.03 13.23
CA PRO A 53 5.04 -11.26 14.43
C PRO A 53 5.73 -12.14 15.50
N ASP A 54 6.40 -11.50 16.46
CA ASP A 54 6.93 -12.20 17.63
C ASP A 54 5.80 -12.41 18.66
N THR A 55 4.90 -11.42 18.78
CA THR A 55 3.65 -11.50 19.57
C THR A 55 2.54 -10.70 18.90
N GLY A 56 1.31 -10.96 19.34
CA GLY A 56 0.12 -10.29 18.78
C GLY A 56 -0.41 -10.98 17.53
N THR A 57 -1.43 -10.39 16.92
CA THR A 57 -2.14 -10.95 15.77
C THR A 57 -2.47 -9.90 14.73
N VAL A 58 -2.56 -10.34 13.49
CA VAL A 58 -3.23 -9.63 12.41
C VAL A 58 -4.38 -10.49 11.94
N SER A 59 -5.59 -9.95 11.99
CA SER A 59 -6.80 -10.65 11.53
C SER A 59 -7.42 -9.91 10.36
N ILE A 60 -7.87 -10.67 9.36
CA ILE A 60 -8.63 -10.17 8.23
C ILE A 60 -9.98 -10.88 8.27
N ASP A 61 -11.05 -10.11 8.32
CA ASP A 61 -12.42 -10.59 8.46
C ASP A 61 -12.58 -11.58 9.61
N GLY A 62 -11.94 -11.27 10.75
CA GLY A 62 -11.96 -12.06 11.98
C GLY A 62 -11.05 -13.29 12.00
N ASN A 63 -10.35 -13.59 10.90
CA ASN A 63 -9.43 -14.73 10.81
C ASN A 63 -7.98 -14.30 11.02
N ASN A 64 -7.29 -14.87 12.02
CA ASN A 64 -5.86 -14.62 12.19
C ASN A 64 -5.07 -15.17 11.01
N ILE A 65 -4.46 -14.29 10.23
CA ILE A 65 -3.80 -14.67 8.98
C ILE A 65 -2.52 -15.49 9.18
N HIS A 66 -1.90 -15.40 10.35
CA HIS A 66 -0.67 -16.13 10.66
C HIS A 66 -0.91 -17.57 11.14
N ASP A 67 -2.17 -17.89 11.52
CA ASP A 67 -2.57 -19.25 11.90
C ASP A 67 -3.09 -20.06 10.68
N MET A 68 -3.25 -19.40 9.53
CA MET A 68 -3.68 -20.05 8.30
C MET A 68 -2.59 -20.97 7.74
N ASP A 69 -3.00 -22.06 7.10
CA ASP A 69 -2.10 -22.90 6.33
C ASP A 69 -1.57 -22.17 5.07
N TYR A 70 -0.55 -22.73 4.45
CA TYR A 70 0.09 -22.13 3.27
C TYR A 70 -0.88 -21.88 2.10
N VAL A 71 -1.83 -22.81 1.88
CA VAL A 71 -2.80 -22.70 0.78
C VAL A 71 -3.76 -21.53 1.04
N SER A 72 -4.30 -21.47 2.26
CA SER A 72 -5.19 -20.39 2.69
C SER A 72 -4.50 -19.03 2.65
N GLN A 73 -3.24 -18.94 3.11
CA GLN A 73 -2.45 -17.70 2.99
C GLN A 73 -2.19 -17.31 1.53
N ARG A 74 -1.98 -18.27 0.63
CA ARG A 74 -1.79 -18.00 -0.80
C ARG A 74 -3.06 -17.42 -1.42
N ILE A 75 -4.23 -17.95 -1.08
CA ILE A 75 -5.53 -17.43 -1.52
C ILE A 75 -5.75 -16.03 -0.95
N LEU A 76 -5.48 -15.84 0.35
CA LEU A 76 -5.59 -14.53 0.98
C LEU A 76 -4.74 -13.47 0.27
N ARG A 77 -3.49 -13.80 -0.09
CA ARG A 77 -2.60 -12.85 -0.76
C ARG A 77 -3.08 -12.39 -2.14
N GLN A 78 -3.96 -13.15 -2.80
CA GLN A 78 -4.58 -12.73 -4.06
C GLN A 78 -5.58 -11.58 -3.86
N LYS A 79 -6.10 -11.42 -2.63
CA LYS A 79 -6.96 -10.28 -2.26
C LYS A 79 -6.18 -8.98 -2.06
N PHE A 80 -4.85 -9.01 -2.12
CA PHE A 80 -3.98 -7.86 -1.94
C PHE A 80 -3.30 -7.43 -3.22
N GLY A 81 -3.54 -6.20 -3.63
CA GLY A 81 -2.68 -5.48 -4.57
C GLY A 81 -1.55 -4.77 -3.82
N ILE A 82 -0.35 -4.72 -4.39
CA ILE A 82 0.78 -4.02 -3.76
C ILE A 82 1.50 -3.15 -4.79
N LEU A 83 1.57 -1.85 -4.49
CA LEU A 83 2.47 -0.93 -5.18
C LEU A 83 3.71 -0.68 -4.31
N PHE A 84 4.84 -1.21 -4.71
CA PHE A 84 6.12 -1.03 -4.02
C PHE A 84 6.76 0.33 -4.32
N GLN A 85 7.63 0.80 -3.45
CA GLN A 85 8.37 2.07 -3.58
C GLN A 85 9.06 2.21 -4.95
N GLY A 86 9.74 1.18 -5.43
CA GLY A 86 10.39 1.14 -6.75
C GLY A 86 9.51 0.56 -7.87
N SER A 87 8.18 0.45 -7.66
CA SER A 87 7.22 -0.25 -8.53
C SER A 87 7.49 -1.76 -8.69
N ALA A 88 8.68 -2.24 -8.42
CA ALA A 88 9.12 -3.64 -8.51
C ALA A 88 8.68 -4.32 -9.83
N LEU A 89 8.81 -3.61 -10.94
CA LEU A 89 8.57 -4.17 -12.27
C LEU A 89 9.72 -5.12 -12.64
N PHE A 90 9.40 -6.16 -13.39
CA PHE A 90 10.39 -7.06 -13.96
C PHE A 90 11.04 -6.38 -15.16
N ASP A 91 12.34 -6.16 -15.11
CA ASP A 91 13.09 -5.49 -16.19
C ASP A 91 13.29 -6.38 -17.44
N SER A 92 13.08 -7.68 -17.31
CA SER A 92 13.25 -8.66 -18.39
C SER A 92 12.02 -8.86 -19.27
N ILE A 93 10.91 -8.19 -18.97
CA ILE A 93 9.66 -8.28 -19.71
C ILE A 93 9.04 -6.90 -19.88
N ASN A 94 8.24 -6.71 -20.94
CA ASN A 94 7.60 -5.45 -21.27
C ASN A 94 6.47 -5.07 -20.30
N THR A 95 5.84 -3.93 -20.53
CA THR A 95 4.74 -3.40 -19.74
C THR A 95 3.55 -4.35 -19.69
N PHE A 96 3.13 -4.89 -20.84
CA PHE A 96 2.02 -5.84 -20.94
C PHE A 96 2.26 -7.06 -20.04
N GLU A 97 3.40 -7.71 -20.19
CA GLU A 97 3.74 -8.92 -19.44
C GLU A 97 3.90 -8.65 -17.94
N ASN A 98 4.36 -7.45 -17.53
CA ASN A 98 4.38 -7.05 -16.14
C ASN A 98 2.97 -7.03 -15.52
N ILE A 99 1.99 -6.50 -16.25
CA ILE A 99 0.60 -6.41 -15.78
C ILE A 99 -0.10 -7.77 -15.90
N ALA A 100 0.14 -8.53 -16.97
CA ALA A 100 -0.43 -9.85 -17.20
C ALA A 100 0.10 -10.93 -16.22
N PHE A 101 1.27 -10.72 -15.64
CA PHE A 101 1.95 -11.73 -14.81
C PHE A 101 1.06 -12.35 -13.71
N PRO A 102 0.32 -11.58 -12.88
CA PRO A 102 -0.57 -12.16 -11.89
C PRO A 102 -1.69 -13.01 -12.51
N LEU A 103 -2.28 -12.58 -13.62
CA LEU A 103 -3.32 -13.35 -14.31
C LEU A 103 -2.78 -14.70 -14.78
N ARG A 104 -1.63 -14.71 -15.45
CA ARG A 104 -0.99 -15.95 -15.93
C ARG A 104 -0.64 -16.91 -14.81
N TYR A 105 -0.30 -16.37 -13.62
CA TYR A 105 0.13 -17.20 -12.49
C TYR A 105 -1.04 -17.74 -11.65
N PHE A 106 -2.12 -16.97 -11.51
CA PHE A 106 -3.20 -17.29 -10.59
C PHE A 106 -4.50 -17.71 -11.25
N THR A 107 -4.66 -17.52 -12.57
CA THR A 107 -5.90 -17.81 -13.31
C THR A 107 -5.67 -18.76 -14.48
N ASN A 108 -6.76 -19.17 -15.13
CA ASN A 108 -6.74 -19.96 -16.35
C ASN A 108 -7.41 -19.20 -17.52
N TYR A 109 -7.33 -17.87 -17.54
CA TYR A 109 -7.88 -17.04 -18.62
C TYR A 109 -7.16 -17.31 -19.94
N SER A 110 -7.90 -17.16 -21.06
CA SER A 110 -7.32 -17.18 -22.40
C SER A 110 -6.45 -15.95 -22.65
N GLU A 111 -5.61 -16.01 -23.70
CA GLU A 111 -4.77 -14.85 -24.06
C GLU A 111 -5.62 -13.63 -24.46
N GLU A 112 -6.77 -13.85 -25.09
CA GLU A 112 -7.70 -12.79 -25.49
C GLU A 112 -8.32 -12.12 -24.25
N GLU A 113 -8.71 -12.89 -23.23
CA GLU A 113 -9.21 -12.34 -21.95
C GLU A 113 -8.12 -11.57 -21.21
N ILE A 114 -6.89 -12.09 -21.16
CA ILE A 114 -5.74 -11.42 -20.54
C ILE A 114 -5.45 -10.10 -21.25
N GLU A 115 -5.47 -10.07 -22.58
CA GLU A 115 -5.24 -8.84 -23.37
C GLU A 115 -6.29 -7.78 -23.03
N GLU A 116 -7.56 -8.15 -23.01
CA GLU A 116 -8.66 -7.23 -22.67
C GLU A 116 -8.49 -6.66 -21.24
N MET A 117 -8.21 -7.53 -20.26
CA MET A 117 -8.02 -7.11 -18.87
C MET A 117 -6.81 -6.18 -18.70
N VAL A 118 -5.69 -6.48 -19.35
CA VAL A 118 -4.48 -5.64 -19.28
C VAL A 118 -4.73 -4.27 -19.92
N MET A 119 -5.39 -4.23 -21.08
CA MET A 119 -5.71 -2.95 -21.74
C MET A 119 -6.68 -2.11 -20.91
N ASN A 120 -7.65 -2.75 -20.25
CA ASN A 120 -8.54 -2.08 -19.32
C ASN A 120 -7.78 -1.54 -18.08
N ALA A 121 -6.89 -2.32 -17.49
CA ALA A 121 -6.09 -1.88 -16.34
C ALA A 121 -5.16 -0.69 -16.70
N LEU A 122 -4.55 -0.70 -17.89
CA LEU A 122 -3.78 0.43 -18.40
C LEU A 122 -4.63 1.71 -18.53
N LYS A 123 -5.85 1.57 -19.04
CA LYS A 123 -6.79 2.69 -19.15
C LYS A 123 -7.19 3.23 -17.77
N GLN A 124 -7.42 2.36 -16.79
CA GLN A 124 -7.75 2.77 -15.42
C GLN A 124 -6.63 3.60 -14.76
N VAL A 125 -5.37 3.39 -15.13
CA VAL A 125 -4.24 4.18 -14.62
C VAL A 125 -3.82 5.33 -15.57
N ASN A 126 -4.67 5.69 -16.53
CA ASN A 126 -4.42 6.76 -17.51
C ASN A 126 -3.12 6.55 -18.31
N LEU A 127 -2.87 5.32 -18.76
CA LEU A 127 -1.76 4.98 -19.63
C LEU A 127 -2.29 4.43 -20.97
N GLU A 128 -1.86 5.05 -22.06
CA GLU A 128 -2.18 4.61 -23.42
C GLU A 128 -0.92 4.36 -24.22
N ASN A 129 -0.97 3.41 -25.14
CA ASN A 129 0.10 3.12 -26.11
C ASN A 129 1.47 2.81 -25.46
N VAL A 130 1.47 2.11 -24.32
CA VAL A 130 2.68 1.75 -23.57
C VAL A 130 2.85 0.23 -23.38
N HIS A 131 1.90 -0.58 -23.81
CA HIS A 131 1.86 -2.02 -23.55
C HIS A 131 3.09 -2.76 -24.07
N ASP A 132 3.63 -2.35 -25.22
CA ASP A 132 4.84 -2.96 -25.82
C ASP A 132 6.17 -2.39 -25.29
N LYS A 133 6.11 -1.30 -24.48
CA LYS A 133 7.34 -0.66 -23.99
C LYS A 133 8.05 -1.50 -22.94
N GLU A 134 9.38 -1.49 -23.05
CA GLU A 134 10.24 -2.01 -21.98
C GLU A 134 10.17 -1.09 -20.74
N THR A 135 10.40 -1.63 -19.54
CA THR A 135 10.37 -0.87 -18.30
C THR A 135 11.38 0.27 -18.26
N SER A 136 12.49 0.13 -18.97
CA SER A 136 13.55 1.14 -19.12
C SER A 136 13.12 2.37 -19.95
N GLU A 137 12.09 2.24 -20.78
CA GLU A 137 11.53 3.33 -21.59
C GLU A 137 10.47 4.16 -20.86
N LEU A 138 10.09 3.72 -19.64
CA LEU A 138 9.06 4.37 -18.84
C LEU A 138 9.65 5.45 -17.94
N SER A 139 8.97 6.59 -17.83
CA SER A 139 9.26 7.58 -16.77
C SER A 139 8.98 7.03 -15.37
N GLY A 140 9.42 7.74 -14.31
CA GLY A 140 9.13 7.35 -12.93
C GLY A 140 7.64 7.22 -12.65
N GLY A 141 6.84 8.21 -13.04
CA GLY A 141 5.39 8.20 -12.91
C GLY A 141 4.73 7.08 -13.72
N MET A 142 5.18 6.85 -14.96
CA MET A 142 4.67 5.74 -15.77
C MET A 142 4.96 4.38 -15.12
N ARG A 143 6.15 4.16 -14.55
CA ARG A 143 6.46 2.92 -13.82
C ARG A 143 5.54 2.72 -12.61
N LYS A 144 5.23 3.80 -11.86
CA LYS A 144 4.27 3.73 -10.75
C LYS A 144 2.88 3.34 -11.22
N ARG A 145 2.40 3.93 -12.32
CA ARG A 145 1.09 3.62 -12.91
C ARG A 145 1.02 2.18 -13.43
N VAL A 146 2.07 1.66 -14.08
CA VAL A 146 2.16 0.25 -14.49
C VAL A 146 2.17 -0.67 -13.28
N GLY A 147 2.90 -0.32 -12.21
CA GLY A 147 2.88 -1.04 -10.95
C GLY A 147 1.48 -1.07 -10.31
N LEU A 148 0.73 0.04 -10.40
CA LEU A 148 -0.64 0.13 -9.93
C LEU A 148 -1.60 -0.71 -10.80
N ALA A 149 -1.49 -0.65 -12.14
CA ALA A 149 -2.26 -1.51 -13.05
C ALA A 149 -2.05 -3.00 -12.72
N ARG A 150 -0.81 -3.40 -12.45
CA ARG A 150 -0.50 -4.78 -12.02
C ARG A 150 -1.11 -5.09 -10.63
N ALA A 151 -1.15 -4.12 -9.72
CA ALA A 151 -1.71 -4.31 -8.38
C ALA A 151 -3.22 -4.56 -8.42
N ILE A 152 -3.95 -3.92 -9.34
CA ILE A 152 -5.41 -4.03 -9.43
C ILE A 152 -5.90 -5.14 -10.36
N ILE A 153 -5.02 -5.78 -11.15
CA ILE A 153 -5.42 -6.68 -12.23
C ILE A 153 -6.20 -7.94 -11.77
N LEU A 154 -6.03 -8.34 -10.51
CA LEU A 154 -6.79 -9.44 -9.88
C LEU A 154 -8.02 -8.96 -9.12
N GLU A 155 -8.44 -7.71 -9.29
CA GLU A 155 -9.59 -7.11 -8.58
C GLU A 155 -9.47 -7.30 -7.05
N PRO A 156 -8.40 -6.77 -6.41
CA PRO A 156 -8.13 -7.01 -5.00
C PRO A 156 -9.15 -6.31 -4.09
N GLU A 157 -9.38 -6.87 -2.90
CA GLU A 157 -10.18 -6.24 -1.83
C GLU A 157 -9.35 -5.19 -1.04
N TYR A 158 -8.02 -5.33 -1.07
CA TYR A 158 -7.07 -4.49 -0.33
C TYR A 158 -5.94 -4.02 -1.22
N ILE A 159 -5.55 -2.75 -1.15
CA ILE A 159 -4.32 -2.27 -1.80
C ILE A 159 -3.37 -1.68 -0.77
N MET A 160 -2.10 -2.07 -0.88
CA MET A 160 -1.01 -1.54 -0.09
C MET A 160 -0.08 -0.69 -0.96
N TYR A 161 0.16 0.53 -0.54
CA TYR A 161 1.04 1.47 -1.21
C TYR A 161 2.27 1.73 -0.32
N ASP A 162 3.45 1.34 -0.76
CA ASP A 162 4.72 1.62 -0.07
C ASP A 162 5.42 2.78 -0.77
N GLU A 163 5.35 3.98 -0.20
CA GLU A 163 5.91 5.23 -0.70
C GLU A 163 5.49 5.50 -2.18
N PRO A 164 4.19 5.64 -2.47
CA PRO A 164 3.68 5.70 -3.86
C PRO A 164 4.22 6.89 -4.64
N THR A 165 4.40 8.06 -4.00
CA THR A 165 4.83 9.32 -4.62
C THR A 165 6.33 9.58 -4.53
N SER A 166 7.08 8.69 -3.85
CA SER A 166 8.52 8.86 -3.64
C SER A 166 9.31 8.98 -4.95
N GLY A 167 10.12 10.05 -5.07
CA GLY A 167 10.97 10.30 -6.22
C GLY A 167 10.26 10.87 -7.45
N LEU A 168 9.02 11.31 -7.30
CA LEU A 168 8.26 12.01 -8.32
C LEU A 168 8.29 13.53 -8.10
N ASP A 169 8.05 14.27 -9.16
CA ASP A 169 7.78 15.70 -9.07
C ASP A 169 6.36 15.95 -8.49
N PRO A 170 6.07 17.16 -7.96
CA PRO A 170 4.78 17.43 -7.31
C PRO A 170 3.57 17.14 -8.20
N GLN A 171 3.59 17.56 -9.47
CA GLN A 171 2.46 17.33 -10.37
C GLN A 171 2.20 15.84 -10.60
N THR A 172 3.25 15.06 -10.82
CA THR A 172 3.14 13.60 -10.98
C THR A 172 2.69 12.93 -9.69
N SER A 173 3.10 13.46 -8.51
CA SER A 173 2.64 12.98 -7.21
C SER A 173 1.13 13.18 -7.03
N ASP A 174 0.60 14.36 -7.36
CA ASP A 174 -0.83 14.66 -7.32
C ASP A 174 -1.62 13.71 -8.22
N GLU A 175 -1.12 13.45 -9.43
CA GLU A 175 -1.75 12.50 -10.35
C GLU A 175 -1.78 11.05 -9.80
N ILE A 176 -0.78 10.64 -9.02
CA ILE A 176 -0.78 9.32 -8.33
C ILE A 176 -1.76 9.34 -7.15
N ASN A 177 -1.83 10.43 -6.38
CA ASN A 177 -2.80 10.58 -5.30
C ASN A 177 -4.25 10.51 -5.82
N GLU A 178 -4.55 11.21 -6.93
CA GLU A 178 -5.85 11.11 -7.61
C GLU A 178 -6.18 9.67 -8.03
N LEU A 179 -5.21 8.90 -8.51
CA LEU A 179 -5.40 7.49 -8.82
C LEU A 179 -5.71 6.66 -7.58
N ILE A 180 -5.02 6.90 -6.46
CA ILE A 180 -5.28 6.20 -5.19
C ILE A 180 -6.70 6.47 -4.71
N ILE A 181 -7.14 7.74 -4.70
CA ILE A 181 -8.49 8.14 -4.31
C ILE A 181 -9.53 7.45 -5.21
N ARG A 182 -9.34 7.56 -6.53
CA ARG A 182 -10.27 6.96 -7.49
C ARG A 182 -10.38 5.44 -7.34
N MET A 183 -9.27 4.73 -7.09
CA MET A 183 -9.29 3.28 -6.87
C MET A 183 -10.05 2.92 -5.59
N ALA A 184 -9.89 3.71 -4.52
CA ALA A 184 -10.64 3.50 -3.29
C ALA A 184 -12.14 3.70 -3.50
N ASP A 185 -12.54 4.78 -4.18
CA ASP A 185 -13.94 5.16 -4.37
C ASP A 185 -14.67 4.26 -5.40
N GLU A 186 -14.07 4.05 -6.58
CA GLU A 186 -14.73 3.35 -7.69
C GLU A 186 -14.73 1.82 -7.52
N LEU A 187 -13.72 1.26 -6.85
CA LEU A 187 -13.56 -0.17 -6.64
C LEU A 187 -13.87 -0.61 -5.21
N GLU A 188 -14.31 0.32 -4.35
CA GLU A 188 -14.61 0.07 -2.92
C GLU A 188 -13.46 -0.65 -2.18
N ILE A 189 -12.21 -0.30 -2.53
CA ILE A 189 -11.00 -0.96 -2.02
C ILE A 189 -10.58 -0.35 -0.69
N THR A 190 -10.28 -1.21 0.29
CA THR A 190 -9.61 -0.80 1.52
C THR A 190 -8.12 -0.56 1.26
N SER A 191 -7.60 0.61 1.62
CA SER A 191 -6.25 1.04 1.25
C SER A 191 -5.34 1.27 2.46
N VAL A 192 -4.08 0.83 2.36
CA VAL A 192 -3.03 1.12 3.34
C VAL A 192 -1.89 1.84 2.65
N VAL A 193 -1.65 3.09 3.01
CA VAL A 193 -0.62 3.94 2.39
C VAL A 193 0.51 4.18 3.38
N VAL A 194 1.69 3.66 3.10
CA VAL A 194 2.90 4.01 3.85
C VAL A 194 3.58 5.16 3.15
N THR A 195 3.73 6.28 3.84
CA THR A 195 4.42 7.45 3.30
C THR A 195 4.98 8.35 4.40
N HIS A 196 5.93 9.21 4.05
CA HIS A 196 6.40 10.34 4.86
C HIS A 196 5.97 11.68 4.25
N ASP A 197 5.30 11.66 3.12
CA ASP A 197 4.78 12.86 2.44
C ASP A 197 3.44 13.26 3.02
N MET A 198 3.43 14.35 3.80
CA MET A 198 2.21 14.84 4.46
C MET A 198 1.20 15.42 3.48
N HIS A 199 1.62 15.87 2.29
CA HIS A 199 0.69 16.29 1.25
C HIS A 199 -0.17 15.12 0.80
N SER A 200 0.47 14.02 0.40
CA SER A 200 -0.24 12.78 0.06
C SER A 200 -1.16 12.30 1.19
N VAL A 201 -0.68 12.32 2.47
CA VAL A 201 -1.51 11.92 3.61
C VAL A 201 -2.81 12.73 3.70
N LEU A 202 -2.72 14.05 3.56
CA LEU A 202 -3.87 14.94 3.68
C LEU A 202 -4.86 14.84 2.52
N GLU A 203 -4.41 14.36 1.37
CA GLU A 203 -5.25 14.17 0.19
C GLU A 203 -5.95 12.82 0.17
N VAL A 204 -5.20 11.72 0.49
CA VAL A 204 -5.70 10.37 0.21
C VAL A 204 -6.26 9.67 1.44
N ALA A 205 -5.91 10.08 2.68
CA ALA A 205 -6.22 9.29 3.86
C ALA A 205 -7.48 9.74 4.58
N ASP A 206 -8.28 8.77 5.05
CA ASP A 206 -9.36 8.98 6.02
C ASP A 206 -8.81 8.99 7.44
N LYS A 207 -7.91 8.07 7.74
CA LYS A 207 -7.29 7.89 9.07
C LYS A 207 -5.78 7.80 8.96
N VAL A 208 -5.12 8.10 10.07
CA VAL A 208 -3.65 8.13 10.17
C VAL A 208 -3.20 7.31 11.36
N ALA A 209 -2.22 6.43 11.14
CA ALA A 209 -1.49 5.69 12.16
C ALA A 209 -0.06 6.24 12.24
N PHE A 210 0.27 6.94 13.32
CA PHE A 210 1.61 7.50 13.54
C PHE A 210 2.47 6.57 14.37
N LEU A 211 3.52 6.03 13.74
CA LEU A 211 4.52 5.19 14.38
C LEU A 211 5.71 6.03 14.82
N ASP A 212 5.95 6.08 16.11
CA ASP A 212 7.11 6.75 16.71
C ASP A 212 7.61 5.98 17.93
N GLN A 213 8.92 6.08 18.20
CA GLN A 213 9.56 5.43 19.36
C GLN A 213 9.15 3.95 19.53
N GLN A 214 9.13 3.21 18.43
CA GLN A 214 8.86 1.76 18.37
C GLN A 214 7.44 1.36 18.82
N LYS A 215 6.45 2.23 18.67
CA LYS A 215 5.03 1.97 19.00
C LYS A 215 4.09 2.79 18.13
N LEU A 216 2.82 2.45 18.17
CA LEU A 216 1.74 3.31 17.71
C LEU A 216 1.59 4.47 18.67
N SER A 217 2.05 5.65 18.28
CA SER A 217 2.03 6.84 19.13
C SER A 217 0.71 7.59 19.05
N TRP A 218 0.06 7.54 17.86
CA TRP A 218 -1.24 8.17 17.66
C TRP A 218 -2.02 7.44 16.55
N PHE A 219 -3.36 7.41 16.67
CA PHE A 219 -4.27 6.91 15.64
C PHE A 219 -5.58 7.70 15.69
N GLY A 220 -6.07 8.13 14.53
CA GLY A 220 -7.33 8.87 14.42
C GLY A 220 -7.60 9.33 12.98
N SER A 221 -8.69 10.08 12.78
CA SER A 221 -9.01 10.68 11.48
C SER A 221 -8.02 11.78 11.10
N VAL A 222 -7.93 12.10 9.80
CA VAL A 222 -7.16 13.26 9.32
C VAL A 222 -7.66 14.56 9.96
N GLU A 223 -8.97 14.68 10.20
CA GLU A 223 -9.55 15.84 10.88
C GLU A 223 -9.10 15.94 12.35
N ASP A 224 -9.08 14.82 13.09
CA ASP A 224 -8.57 14.76 14.45
C ASP A 224 -7.07 15.03 14.52
N MET A 225 -6.31 14.55 13.52
CA MET A 225 -4.88 14.84 13.42
C MET A 225 -4.60 16.34 13.32
N ARG A 226 -5.38 17.07 12.52
CA ARG A 226 -5.26 18.54 12.39
C ARG A 226 -5.52 19.32 13.69
N LYS A 227 -6.31 18.75 14.60
CA LYS A 227 -6.68 19.35 15.88
C LYS A 227 -5.89 18.77 17.07
N SER A 228 -4.99 17.82 16.78
CA SER A 228 -4.28 17.07 17.81
C SER A 228 -3.22 17.92 18.51
N GLU A 229 -3.20 17.87 19.84
CA GLU A 229 -2.16 18.46 20.70
C GLU A 229 -1.04 17.46 21.02
N HIS A 230 -0.94 16.34 20.27
CA HIS A 230 0.09 15.32 20.44
C HIS A 230 1.45 15.84 19.97
N LYS A 231 2.34 16.13 20.90
CA LYS A 231 3.60 16.87 20.65
C LYS A 231 4.53 16.21 19.63
N GLU A 232 4.66 14.88 19.71
CA GLU A 232 5.54 14.12 18.80
C GLU A 232 4.99 14.14 17.38
N LEU A 233 3.66 14.02 17.22
CA LEU A 233 2.96 14.11 15.93
C LEU A 233 3.09 15.52 15.35
N GLU A 234 2.81 16.56 16.15
CA GLU A 234 2.98 17.95 15.74
C GLU A 234 4.43 18.24 15.29
N THR A 235 5.40 17.75 16.05
CA THR A 235 6.82 17.89 15.71
C THR A 235 7.16 17.19 14.38
N PHE A 236 6.60 16.00 14.15
CA PHE A 236 6.80 15.24 12.91
C PHE A 236 6.20 16.00 11.71
N ILE A 237 4.97 16.50 11.83
CA ILE A 237 4.28 17.24 10.78
C ILE A 237 5.03 18.53 10.43
N ARG A 238 5.44 19.31 11.45
CA ARG A 238 6.23 20.54 11.21
C ARG A 238 7.57 20.26 10.54
N ALA A 239 8.22 19.14 10.86
CA ALA A 239 9.49 18.74 10.24
C ALA A 239 9.36 18.36 8.77
N SER A 240 8.17 18.01 8.30
CA SER A 240 7.86 17.75 6.89
C SER A 240 7.57 19.02 6.08
N GLU A 241 7.81 20.22 6.64
CA GLU A 241 7.52 21.54 6.06
C GLU A 241 6.04 21.82 5.78
N TYR A 242 5.13 20.97 6.30
CA TYR A 242 3.71 21.17 6.21
C TYR A 242 3.19 21.98 7.40
N GLN A 243 2.49 23.09 7.13
CA GLN A 243 1.67 23.80 8.12
C GLN A 243 0.23 23.32 7.97
N ILE A 244 -0.30 22.69 9.00
CA ILE A 244 -1.71 22.26 9.08
C ILE A 244 -2.57 23.43 9.61
#